data_9d0ff174a7768536eace3ad2a4271494
#
_entry.id   9d0ff174a7768536eace3ad2a4271494
#
_cell.length_a   1.000
_cell.length_b   1.000
_cell.length_c   1.000
_cell.angle_alpha   90.00
_cell.angle_beta   90.00
_cell.angle_gamma   90.00
#
_symmetry.space_group_name_H-M   'P 1'
#
loop_
_entity.id
_entity.type
_entity.pdbx_description
1 polymer ?
#
loop_
_entity_poly.entity_id
_entity_poly.type
_entity_poly.pdbx_seq_one_letter_code
_entity_poly.pdbx_strand_id
1 'polypeptide(L)'
;ARAVLGYADQGSFDSQNIPSNMQVWLQMYAEELAYARLMPQASANNDRPLGTQYPTIAPLLGETQWGQGEPYNNHCPLMNGERAVSGCVATAISQIMYKHKYPKQGTGTHSYHLSNYGTISVDYSKATYDWDNMLPRYARNSYTTVQANAVAQLMYHVGVSANMHYTPQASGTASGIALQGLNKYFGYDA
;
A
#
# COMPACT_ATOMS: atom_id res chain seq x y z
N ALA A 1 14.73 21.61 -8.87
CA ALA A 1 15.21 20.31 -8.39
C ALA A 1 15.84 20.48 -7.00
N ARG A 2 15.66 19.52 -6.11
CA ARG A 2 16.35 19.52 -4.82
C ARG A 2 17.84 19.27 -5.05
N ALA A 3 18.70 20.03 -4.39
CA ALA A 3 20.16 19.89 -4.52
C ALA A 3 20.69 18.59 -3.86
N VAL A 4 19.92 17.97 -2.98
CA VAL A 4 20.24 16.73 -2.27
C VAL A 4 19.11 15.74 -2.47
N LEU A 5 19.41 14.56 -3.03
CA LEU A 5 18.45 13.47 -3.25
C LEU A 5 18.35 12.53 -2.04
N GLY A 6 19.38 12.44 -1.24
CA GLY A 6 19.44 11.60 -0.04
C GLY A 6 20.76 11.80 0.69
N TYR A 7 20.82 11.27 1.92
CA TYR A 7 22.04 11.21 2.72
C TYR A 7 22.02 9.96 3.59
N ALA A 8 23.18 9.57 4.09
CA ALA A 8 23.32 8.53 5.10
C ALA A 8 24.07 9.10 6.31
N ASP A 9 23.69 8.67 7.49
CA ASP A 9 24.32 9.12 8.75
C ASP A 9 25.71 8.52 8.96
N GLN A 10 25.99 7.39 8.29
CA GLN A 10 27.25 6.67 8.36
C GLN A 10 27.66 6.13 6.99
N GLY A 11 28.97 5.99 6.78
CA GLY A 11 29.55 5.50 5.53
C GLY A 11 29.80 6.60 4.51
N SER A 12 30.27 6.20 3.33
CA SER A 12 30.49 7.07 2.18
C SER A 12 29.79 6.51 0.93
N PHE A 13 29.38 7.38 0.04
CA PHE A 13 28.81 6.97 -1.24
C PHE A 13 29.94 6.52 -2.17
N ASP A 14 29.96 5.23 -2.52
CA ASP A 14 30.88 4.66 -3.49
C ASP A 14 30.18 4.56 -4.86
N SER A 15 30.54 5.47 -5.77
CA SER A 15 29.99 5.50 -7.12
C SER A 15 30.39 4.31 -8.00
N GLN A 16 31.42 3.55 -7.61
CA GLN A 16 31.89 2.38 -8.33
C GLN A 16 31.20 1.09 -7.88
N ASN A 17 30.55 1.12 -6.73
CA ASN A 17 29.90 -0.04 -6.11
C ASN A 17 28.47 0.28 -5.64
N ILE A 18 27.63 0.74 -6.59
CA ILE A 18 26.24 1.11 -6.32
C ILE A 18 25.38 -0.16 -6.39
N PRO A 19 24.54 -0.48 -5.35
CA PRO A 19 23.57 -1.57 -5.41
C PRO A 19 22.64 -1.44 -6.63
N SER A 20 22.26 -2.56 -7.24
CA SER A 20 21.49 -2.58 -8.48
C SER A 20 20.15 -1.83 -8.40
N ASN A 21 19.44 -1.92 -7.28
CA ASN A 21 18.21 -1.17 -7.04
C ASN A 21 18.44 0.34 -6.98
N MET A 22 19.57 0.79 -6.41
CA MET A 22 19.93 2.20 -6.37
C MET A 22 20.39 2.69 -7.76
N GLN A 23 21.05 1.84 -8.56
CA GLN A 23 21.41 2.17 -9.96
C GLN A 23 20.15 2.48 -10.78
N VAL A 24 19.13 1.61 -10.71
CA VAL A 24 17.85 1.81 -11.41
C VAL A 24 17.21 3.13 -10.98
N TRP A 25 17.19 3.40 -9.69
CA TRP A 25 16.60 4.62 -9.14
C TRP A 25 17.34 5.89 -9.61
N LEU A 26 18.67 5.89 -9.59
CA LEU A 26 19.49 7.01 -10.10
C LEU A 26 19.33 7.19 -11.61
N GLN A 27 19.18 6.09 -12.36
CA GLN A 27 18.91 6.14 -13.79
C GLN A 27 17.56 6.84 -14.09
N MET A 28 16.51 6.47 -13.38
CA MET A 28 15.19 7.11 -13.51
C MET A 28 15.28 8.62 -13.29
N TYR A 29 15.99 9.07 -12.25
CA TYR A 29 16.22 10.50 -12.01
C TYR A 29 17.00 11.18 -13.12
N ALA A 30 18.01 10.51 -13.69
CA ALA A 30 18.79 11.05 -14.81
C ALA A 30 17.92 11.23 -16.05
N GLU A 31 17.04 10.27 -16.35
CA GLU A 31 16.10 10.31 -17.48
C GLU A 31 15.05 11.42 -17.29
N GLU A 32 14.47 11.55 -16.08
CA GLU A 32 13.54 12.63 -15.75
C GLU A 32 14.18 14.02 -15.90
N LEU A 33 15.42 14.17 -15.45
CA LEU A 33 16.17 15.44 -15.60
C LEU A 33 16.49 15.73 -17.06
N ALA A 34 16.83 14.72 -17.84
CA ALA A 34 17.07 14.86 -19.28
C ALA A 34 15.78 15.30 -20.00
N TYR A 35 14.66 14.65 -19.68
CA TYR A 35 13.35 15.01 -20.22
C TYR A 35 12.93 16.44 -19.82
N ALA A 36 13.10 16.81 -18.53
CA ALA A 36 12.78 18.15 -18.05
C ALA A 36 13.60 19.26 -18.72
N ARG A 37 14.85 18.96 -19.15
CA ARG A 37 15.69 19.89 -19.90
C ARG A 37 15.24 20.10 -21.35
N LEU A 38 14.57 19.11 -21.94
CA LEU A 38 14.01 19.19 -23.29
C LEU A 38 12.66 19.94 -23.33
N MET A 39 11.97 20.01 -22.19
CA MET A 39 10.73 20.78 -22.11
C MET A 39 11.06 22.27 -22.21
N PRO A 40 10.30 23.07 -23.00
CA PRO A 40 10.38 24.50 -22.94
C PRO A 40 10.22 24.89 -21.46
N GLN A 41 11.17 25.60 -20.90
CA GLN A 41 11.05 26.13 -19.57
C GLN A 41 9.78 26.98 -19.57
N ALA A 42 8.67 26.43 -19.06
CA ALA A 42 7.59 27.26 -18.59
C ALA A 42 8.25 28.23 -17.66
N SER A 43 8.22 29.50 -18.03
CA SER A 43 8.88 30.59 -17.35
C SER A 43 8.73 30.36 -15.85
N ALA A 44 9.80 29.88 -15.22
CA ALA A 44 9.86 29.84 -13.78
C ALA A 44 9.94 31.32 -13.37
N ASN A 45 8.80 31.95 -13.30
CA ASN A 45 8.66 33.18 -12.52
C ASN A 45 9.00 32.76 -11.10
N ASN A 46 10.30 32.80 -10.78
CA ASN A 46 10.84 32.69 -9.43
C ASN A 46 10.39 33.88 -8.55
N ASP A 47 9.52 34.72 -9.06
CA ASP A 47 8.83 35.81 -8.34
C ASP A 47 7.62 35.35 -7.55
N ARG A 48 7.56 34.05 -7.21
CA ARG A 48 6.62 33.60 -6.18
C ARG A 48 7.14 34.13 -4.84
N PRO A 49 6.42 35.08 -4.20
CA PRO A 49 6.84 35.61 -2.92
C PRO A 49 7.10 34.44 -1.96
N LEU A 50 8.23 34.48 -1.27
CA LEU A 50 8.59 33.62 -0.14
C LEU A 50 7.61 33.77 1.04
N GLY A 51 6.34 33.84 0.79
CA GLY A 51 5.28 34.09 1.77
C GLY A 51 3.91 33.64 1.31
N THR A 52 3.81 32.97 0.17
CA THR A 52 2.54 32.35 -0.22
C THR A 52 2.25 31.21 0.74
N GLN A 53 1.39 31.46 1.72
CA GLN A 53 0.83 30.39 2.54
C GLN A 53 0.05 29.47 1.61
N TYR A 54 0.61 28.29 1.35
CA TYR A 54 -0.17 27.24 0.71
C TYR A 54 -1.30 26.85 1.65
N PRO A 55 -2.54 26.70 1.17
CA PRO A 55 -3.61 26.23 2.01
C PRO A 55 -3.19 24.90 2.62
N THR A 56 -3.33 24.77 3.94
CA THR A 56 -3.10 23.50 4.64
C THR A 56 -4.13 22.51 4.15
N ILE A 57 -3.68 21.45 3.49
CA ILE A 57 -4.55 20.34 3.10
C ILE A 57 -4.54 19.33 4.23
N ALA A 58 -5.72 19.08 4.81
CA ALA A 58 -5.87 18.03 5.82
C ALA A 58 -5.51 16.65 5.23
N PRO A 59 -4.96 15.72 6.03
CA PRO A 59 -4.68 14.37 5.57
C PRO A 59 -5.93 13.69 4.99
N LEU A 60 -5.85 13.21 3.74
CA LEU A 60 -6.99 12.61 3.05
C LEU A 60 -7.52 11.36 3.76
N LEU A 61 -6.64 10.56 4.37
CA LEU A 61 -7.00 9.37 5.14
C LEU A 61 -7.37 9.68 6.61
N GLY A 62 -7.38 10.98 7.00
CA GLY A 62 -7.68 11.40 8.35
C GLY A 62 -6.66 10.86 9.36
N GLU A 63 -7.15 10.19 10.41
CA GLU A 63 -6.31 9.62 11.47
C GLU A 63 -5.89 8.17 11.25
N THR A 64 -6.19 7.59 10.08
CA THR A 64 -5.93 6.18 9.79
C THR A 64 -4.43 5.89 9.78
N GLN A 65 -4.02 4.92 10.62
CA GLN A 65 -2.64 4.49 10.78
C GLN A 65 -2.59 2.97 10.87
N TRP A 66 -2.68 2.31 9.72
CA TRP A 66 -2.68 0.85 9.66
C TRP A 66 -1.31 0.30 9.29
N GLY A 67 -0.98 -0.86 9.88
CA GLY A 67 0.25 -1.59 9.64
C GLY A 67 0.02 -2.89 8.88
N GLN A 68 1.05 -3.74 8.84
CA GLN A 68 1.02 -5.01 8.11
C GLN A 68 1.05 -6.25 9.03
N GLY A 69 1.36 -6.07 10.32
CA GLY A 69 1.39 -7.12 11.33
C GLY A 69 0.04 -7.26 12.05
N GLU A 70 0.06 -7.82 13.26
CA GLU A 70 -1.15 -7.95 14.09
C GLU A 70 -1.76 -6.58 14.45
N PRO A 71 -3.11 -6.42 14.39
CA PRO A 71 -4.12 -7.42 14.06
C PRO A 71 -4.42 -7.53 12.55
N TYR A 72 -3.82 -6.70 11.72
CA TYR A 72 -4.16 -6.55 10.30
C TYR A 72 -3.94 -7.82 9.47
N ASN A 73 -2.99 -8.67 9.89
CA ASN A 73 -2.66 -9.91 9.22
C ASN A 73 -3.30 -11.17 9.83
N ASN A 74 -4.24 -11.05 10.77
CA ASN A 74 -4.78 -12.20 11.49
C ASN A 74 -5.41 -13.27 10.57
N HIS A 75 -5.87 -12.89 9.39
CA HIS A 75 -6.42 -13.81 8.38
C HIS A 75 -5.40 -14.22 7.30
N CYS A 76 -4.21 -13.64 7.29
CA CYS A 76 -3.17 -14.02 6.33
C CYS A 76 -2.65 -15.44 6.57
N PRO A 77 -2.08 -16.11 5.55
CA PRO A 77 -1.57 -17.47 5.65
C PRO A 77 -0.53 -17.66 6.76
N LEU A 78 -0.56 -18.83 7.40
CA LEU A 78 0.53 -19.30 8.27
C LEU A 78 1.52 -20.09 7.40
N MET A 79 2.76 -19.65 7.38
CA MET A 79 3.84 -20.24 6.59
C MET A 79 4.93 -20.72 7.54
N ASN A 80 5.12 -22.04 7.63
CA ASN A 80 6.09 -22.65 8.57
C ASN A 80 5.90 -22.21 10.03
N GLY A 81 4.64 -21.99 10.44
CA GLY A 81 4.30 -21.58 11.81
C GLY A 81 4.32 -20.05 12.03
N GLU A 82 4.78 -19.27 11.08
CA GLU A 82 4.78 -17.81 11.14
C GLU A 82 3.66 -17.23 10.26
N ARG A 83 3.00 -16.19 10.75
CA ARG A 83 1.94 -15.52 9.98
C ARG A 83 2.54 -14.55 8.98
N ALA A 84 2.11 -14.66 7.73
CA ALA A 84 2.51 -13.71 6.70
C ALA A 84 2.01 -12.30 7.03
N VAL A 85 2.77 -11.28 6.65
CA VAL A 85 2.32 -9.88 6.73
C VAL A 85 1.29 -9.59 5.63
N SER A 86 0.39 -8.62 5.84
CA SER A 86 -0.68 -8.29 4.88
C SER A 86 -0.17 -7.71 3.55
N GLY A 87 1.01 -7.10 3.55
CA GLY A 87 1.62 -6.44 2.39
C GLY A 87 1.24 -4.95 2.26
N CYS A 88 2.19 -4.14 1.81
CA CYS A 88 2.02 -2.68 1.74
C CYS A 88 0.89 -2.24 0.78
N VAL A 89 0.71 -2.94 -0.35
CA VAL A 89 -0.35 -2.65 -1.32
C VAL A 89 -1.73 -2.91 -0.72
N ALA A 90 -1.91 -4.05 -0.03
CA ALA A 90 -3.17 -4.35 0.67
C ALA A 90 -3.44 -3.31 1.77
N THR A 91 -2.43 -2.91 2.53
CA THR A 91 -2.55 -1.89 3.56
C THR A 91 -2.98 -0.54 2.99
N ALA A 92 -2.35 -0.08 1.92
CA ALA A 92 -2.68 1.19 1.29
C ALA A 92 -4.12 1.21 0.75
N ILE A 93 -4.51 0.19 -0.01
CA ILE A 93 -5.85 0.07 -0.59
C ILE A 93 -6.91 -0.04 0.51
N SER A 94 -6.68 -0.87 1.53
CA SER A 94 -7.63 -1.05 2.62
C SER A 94 -7.88 0.24 3.41
N GLN A 95 -6.88 1.11 3.59
CA GLN A 95 -7.06 2.43 4.21
C GLN A 95 -7.93 3.35 3.35
N ILE A 96 -7.78 3.31 2.03
CA ILE A 96 -8.63 4.06 1.09
C ILE A 96 -10.07 3.53 1.20
N MET A 97 -10.27 2.21 1.16
CA MET A 97 -11.59 1.58 1.29
C MET A 97 -12.25 1.93 2.63
N TYR A 98 -11.49 1.92 3.72
CA TYR A 98 -11.97 2.32 5.05
C TYR A 98 -12.39 3.80 5.09
N LYS A 99 -11.67 4.68 4.43
CA LYS A 99 -12.05 6.10 4.32
C LYS A 99 -13.40 6.29 3.64
N HIS A 100 -13.68 5.49 2.61
CA HIS A 100 -14.94 5.55 1.87
C HIS A 100 -16.04 4.66 2.45
N LYS A 101 -15.72 3.75 3.39
CA LYS A 101 -16.63 2.71 3.92
C LYS A 101 -17.36 1.96 2.81
N TYR A 102 -16.61 1.60 1.76
CA TYR A 102 -17.17 0.99 0.55
C TYR A 102 -16.22 -0.13 0.04
N PRO A 103 -16.79 -1.22 -0.55
CA PRO A 103 -18.23 -1.57 -0.59
C PRO A 103 -18.70 -2.19 0.74
N LYS A 104 -20.02 -2.30 0.92
CA LYS A 104 -20.56 -3.08 2.05
C LYS A 104 -20.34 -4.58 1.85
N GLN A 105 -20.39 -5.05 0.60
CA GLN A 105 -20.21 -6.44 0.19
C GLN A 105 -19.43 -6.48 -1.13
N GLY A 106 -18.52 -7.43 -1.27
CA GLY A 106 -17.84 -7.65 -2.54
C GLY A 106 -18.63 -8.52 -3.52
N THR A 107 -18.04 -8.83 -4.67
CA THR A 107 -18.68 -9.62 -5.73
C THR A 107 -17.75 -10.71 -6.27
N GLY A 108 -18.33 -11.84 -6.64
CA GLY A 108 -17.62 -12.95 -7.30
C GLY A 108 -16.66 -13.71 -6.39
N THR A 109 -15.88 -14.58 -7.00
CA THR A 109 -14.91 -15.45 -6.33
C THR A 109 -13.56 -15.32 -7.00
N HIS A 110 -12.48 -15.39 -6.24
CA HIS A 110 -11.12 -15.43 -6.75
C HIS A 110 -10.30 -16.50 -6.06
N SER A 111 -9.45 -17.17 -6.83
CA SER A 111 -8.47 -18.13 -6.31
C SER A 111 -7.18 -18.07 -7.12
N TYR A 112 -6.07 -18.31 -6.46
CA TYR A 112 -4.76 -18.47 -7.10
C TYR A 112 -3.88 -19.41 -6.28
N HIS A 113 -2.83 -19.93 -6.91
CA HIS A 113 -1.88 -20.84 -6.28
C HIS A 113 -0.67 -20.05 -5.77
N LEU A 114 -0.37 -20.23 -4.48
CA LEU A 114 0.85 -19.70 -3.85
C LEU A 114 1.82 -20.86 -3.63
N SER A 115 3.00 -20.80 -4.28
CA SER A 115 3.93 -21.94 -4.43
C SER A 115 4.29 -22.64 -3.12
N ASN A 116 4.45 -21.89 -2.03
CA ASN A 116 4.88 -22.40 -0.73
C ASN A 116 3.73 -22.61 0.26
N TYR A 117 2.47 -22.47 -0.18
CA TYR A 117 1.30 -22.54 0.70
C TYR A 117 0.17 -23.41 0.14
N GLY A 118 -0.06 -23.36 -1.17
CA GLY A 118 -1.19 -24.02 -1.84
C GLY A 118 -2.19 -23.02 -2.43
N THR A 119 -3.42 -23.45 -2.64
CA THR A 119 -4.46 -22.60 -3.22
C THR A 119 -5.09 -21.69 -2.17
N ILE A 120 -5.10 -20.41 -2.46
CA ILE A 120 -5.80 -19.38 -1.70
C ILE A 120 -7.07 -19.02 -2.47
N SER A 121 -8.20 -18.90 -1.76
CA SER A 121 -9.49 -18.57 -2.37
C SER A 121 -10.33 -17.69 -1.45
N VAL A 122 -11.06 -16.74 -2.04
CA VAL A 122 -12.06 -15.90 -1.36
C VAL A 122 -13.32 -15.80 -2.21
N ASP A 123 -14.47 -16.01 -1.59
CA ASP A 123 -15.78 -15.71 -2.15
C ASP A 123 -16.25 -14.35 -1.60
N TYR A 124 -16.03 -13.30 -2.39
CA TYR A 124 -16.37 -11.93 -2.00
C TYR A 124 -17.88 -11.70 -1.93
N SER A 125 -18.67 -12.49 -2.67
CA SER A 125 -20.13 -12.38 -2.65
C SER A 125 -20.76 -12.81 -1.32
N LYS A 126 -20.00 -13.53 -0.49
CA LYS A 126 -20.40 -13.94 0.86
C LYS A 126 -19.78 -13.07 1.95
N ALA A 127 -18.92 -12.12 1.57
CA ALA A 127 -18.19 -11.29 2.51
C ALA A 127 -18.88 -9.95 2.71
N THR A 128 -19.20 -9.64 3.96
CA THR A 128 -19.69 -8.32 4.38
C THR A 128 -18.58 -7.60 5.14
N TYR A 129 -18.32 -6.35 4.82
CA TYR A 129 -17.31 -5.53 5.51
C TYR A 129 -17.95 -4.69 6.61
N ASP A 130 -17.52 -4.94 7.83
CA ASP A 130 -18.04 -4.30 9.03
C ASP A 130 -17.25 -3.02 9.33
N TRP A 131 -17.54 -1.98 8.55
CA TRP A 131 -16.87 -0.69 8.62
C TRP A 131 -16.95 0.00 9.98
N ASP A 132 -18.02 -0.23 10.72
CA ASP A 132 -18.24 0.45 12.00
C ASP A 132 -17.43 -0.19 13.13
N ASN A 133 -17.02 -1.45 12.96
CA ASN A 133 -16.10 -2.12 13.87
C ASN A 133 -14.62 -1.97 13.45
N MET A 134 -14.32 -1.30 12.34
CA MET A 134 -12.93 -0.95 12.03
C MET A 134 -12.51 0.33 12.73
N LEU A 135 -11.29 0.33 13.29
CA LEU A 135 -10.73 1.48 14.00
C LEU A 135 -9.71 2.20 13.13
N PRO A 136 -9.56 3.53 13.25
CA PRO A 136 -8.51 4.26 12.54
C PRO A 136 -7.10 3.87 13.03
N ARG A 137 -6.97 3.37 14.25
CA ARG A 137 -5.71 2.95 14.88
C ARG A 137 -5.93 1.74 15.76
N TYR A 138 -4.95 0.84 15.80
CA TYR A 138 -4.96 -0.37 16.61
C TYR A 138 -3.73 -0.37 17.55
N ALA A 139 -3.86 0.27 18.69
CA ALA A 139 -2.83 0.18 19.72
C ALA A 139 -2.97 -1.15 20.50
N ARG A 140 -1.87 -1.67 21.00
CA ARG A 140 -1.87 -2.92 21.76
C ARG A 140 -2.88 -2.87 22.90
N ASN A 141 -3.70 -3.91 23.03
CA ASN A 141 -4.77 -4.04 24.05
C ASN A 141 -5.88 -2.96 23.99
N SER A 142 -6.04 -2.25 22.85
CA SER A 142 -7.05 -1.20 22.70
C SER A 142 -8.19 -1.55 21.75
N TYR A 143 -8.29 -2.81 21.32
CA TYR A 143 -9.32 -3.29 20.40
C TYR A 143 -9.86 -4.64 20.81
N THR A 144 -11.11 -4.91 20.41
CA THR A 144 -11.77 -6.20 20.62
C THR A 144 -11.43 -7.18 19.50
N THR A 145 -11.73 -8.47 19.74
CA THR A 145 -11.59 -9.52 18.69
C THR A 145 -12.46 -9.22 17.47
N VAL A 146 -13.65 -8.64 17.66
CA VAL A 146 -14.54 -8.24 16.54
C VAL A 146 -13.86 -7.19 15.66
N GLN A 147 -13.29 -6.16 16.29
CA GLN A 147 -12.58 -5.09 15.61
C GLN A 147 -11.32 -5.58 14.88
N ALA A 148 -10.56 -6.47 15.52
CA ALA A 148 -9.40 -7.12 14.89
C ALA A 148 -9.79 -7.95 13.66
N ASN A 149 -10.85 -8.74 13.77
CA ASN A 149 -11.33 -9.56 12.65
C ASN A 149 -11.88 -8.72 11.50
N ALA A 150 -12.56 -7.61 11.79
CA ALA A 150 -13.10 -6.73 10.76
C ALA A 150 -11.98 -6.17 9.85
N VAL A 151 -10.92 -5.63 10.43
CA VAL A 151 -9.80 -5.10 9.65
C VAL A 151 -8.99 -6.21 8.98
N ALA A 152 -8.77 -7.34 9.65
CA ALA A 152 -8.01 -8.47 9.11
C ALA A 152 -8.72 -9.10 7.90
N GLN A 153 -10.04 -9.21 7.94
CA GLN A 153 -10.84 -9.69 6.80
C GLN A 153 -10.65 -8.79 5.58
N LEU A 154 -10.78 -7.48 5.75
CA LEU A 154 -10.58 -6.52 4.66
C LEU A 154 -9.17 -6.64 4.07
N MET A 155 -8.14 -6.58 4.92
CA MET A 155 -6.74 -6.69 4.51
C MET A 155 -6.45 -7.97 3.72
N TYR A 156 -6.93 -9.10 4.21
CA TYR A 156 -6.75 -10.39 3.55
C TYR A 156 -7.49 -10.45 2.21
N HIS A 157 -8.74 -10.00 2.16
CA HIS A 157 -9.53 -9.99 0.94
C HIS A 157 -8.92 -9.10 -0.15
N VAL A 158 -8.43 -7.91 0.22
CA VAL A 158 -7.71 -7.02 -0.71
C VAL A 158 -6.42 -7.70 -1.19
N GLY A 159 -5.66 -8.32 -0.30
CA GLY A 159 -4.45 -9.05 -0.68
C GLY A 159 -4.75 -10.20 -1.64
N VAL A 160 -5.79 -11.00 -1.39
CA VAL A 160 -6.18 -12.10 -2.27
C VAL A 160 -6.63 -11.58 -3.64
N SER A 161 -7.41 -10.50 -3.70
CA SER A 161 -7.84 -9.88 -4.97
C SER A 161 -6.67 -9.44 -5.85
N ALA A 162 -5.53 -9.15 -5.23
CA ALA A 162 -4.31 -8.68 -5.86
C ALA A 162 -3.27 -9.79 -6.13
N ASN A 163 -3.62 -11.07 -5.98
CA ASN A 163 -2.66 -12.19 -6.08
C ASN A 163 -1.42 -11.98 -5.19
N MET A 164 -1.63 -11.58 -3.93
CA MET A 164 -0.54 -11.29 -3.02
C MET A 164 0.41 -12.47 -2.84
N HIS A 165 1.68 -12.26 -3.09
CA HIS A 165 2.72 -13.20 -2.72
C HIS A 165 3.01 -13.05 -1.23
N TYR A 166 2.35 -13.87 -0.42
CA TYR A 166 2.45 -13.83 1.03
C TYR A 166 3.76 -14.43 1.54
N THR A 167 4.46 -13.72 2.42
CA THR A 167 5.55 -14.25 3.25
C THR A 167 5.54 -13.59 4.64
N PRO A 168 6.13 -14.22 5.67
CA PRO A 168 6.21 -13.60 7.00
C PRO A 168 7.05 -12.32 7.04
N GLN A 169 8.06 -12.22 6.19
CA GLN A 169 9.01 -11.09 6.19
C GLN A 169 8.53 -9.94 5.29
N ALA A 170 7.94 -10.27 4.13
CA ALA A 170 7.51 -9.25 3.16
C ALA A 170 6.50 -9.83 2.15
N SER A 171 5.27 -9.38 2.19
CA SER A 171 4.25 -9.73 1.20
C SER A 171 4.15 -8.64 0.14
N GLY A 172 4.03 -9.04 -1.14
CA GLY A 172 4.05 -8.10 -2.26
C GLY A 172 3.19 -8.53 -3.43
N THR A 173 2.80 -7.56 -4.24
CA THR A 173 2.10 -7.73 -5.51
C THR A 173 2.35 -6.52 -6.42
N ALA A 174 2.03 -6.66 -7.71
CA ALA A 174 2.06 -5.53 -8.64
C ALA A 174 0.82 -4.64 -8.48
N SER A 175 1.02 -3.32 -8.44
CA SER A 175 -0.07 -2.35 -8.26
C SER A 175 -1.16 -2.46 -9.34
N GLY A 176 -0.79 -2.75 -10.59
CA GLY A 176 -1.75 -2.95 -11.68
C GLY A 176 -2.70 -4.13 -11.44
N ILE A 177 -2.22 -5.24 -10.86
CA ILE A 177 -3.06 -6.38 -10.49
C ILE A 177 -4.01 -5.98 -9.35
N ALA A 178 -3.52 -5.22 -8.40
CA ALA A 178 -4.31 -4.75 -7.27
C ALA A 178 -5.46 -3.83 -7.71
N LEU A 179 -5.23 -2.91 -8.66
CA LEU A 179 -6.27 -2.06 -9.24
C LEU A 179 -7.32 -2.87 -10.00
N GLN A 180 -6.91 -3.88 -10.78
CA GLN A 180 -7.85 -4.80 -11.43
C GLN A 180 -8.71 -5.55 -10.41
N GLY A 181 -8.13 -6.01 -9.31
CA GLY A 181 -8.85 -6.67 -8.22
C GLY A 181 -9.85 -5.72 -7.56
N LEU A 182 -9.46 -4.48 -7.35
CA LEU A 182 -10.30 -3.43 -6.75
C LEU A 182 -11.54 -3.14 -7.60
N ASN A 183 -11.36 -3.02 -8.92
CA ASN A 183 -12.46 -2.86 -9.87
C ASN A 183 -13.36 -4.11 -9.87
N LYS A 184 -12.78 -5.30 -10.08
CA LYS A 184 -13.52 -6.53 -10.35
C LYS A 184 -14.31 -7.04 -9.15
N TYR A 185 -13.75 -6.98 -7.94
CA TYR A 185 -14.35 -7.61 -6.76
C TYR A 185 -14.97 -6.61 -5.78
N PHE A 186 -14.59 -5.35 -5.86
CA PHE A 186 -15.06 -4.31 -4.94
C PHE A 186 -15.83 -3.18 -5.62
N GLY A 187 -15.91 -3.17 -6.96
CA GLY A 187 -16.71 -2.21 -7.72
C GLY A 187 -16.17 -0.79 -7.70
N TYR A 188 -14.86 -0.63 -7.53
CA TYR A 188 -14.21 0.66 -7.72
C TYR A 188 -13.92 0.89 -9.21
N ASP A 189 -14.10 2.12 -9.66
CA ASP A 189 -13.69 2.57 -10.98
C ASP A 189 -12.22 3.03 -10.88
N ALA A 190 -11.28 2.13 -11.24
CA ALA A 190 -9.85 2.27 -11.01
C ALA A 190 -9.04 2.01 -12.29
#